data_79bdd7bf73a5efa1535ff04280bcd813
#
_entry.id   79bdd7bf73a5efa1535ff04280bcd813
#
_cell.length_a   1.000
_cell.length_b   1.000
_cell.length_c   1.000
_cell.angle_alpha   90.00
_cell.angle_beta   90.00
_cell.angle_gamma   90.00
#
_symmetry.space_group_name_H-M   'P 1'
#
loop_
_entity.id
_entity.type
_entity.pdbx_description
1 polymer ?
#
loop_
_entity_poly.entity_id
_entity_poly.type
_entity_poly.pdbx_seq_one_letter_code
_entity_poly.pdbx_strand_id
1 'polypeptide(L)'
;HIINLSPNFFEKTLTGDLVSRINADTTLVQSVAGSTLSLAVRNTLLLFGGIVLMFSTSVKLASFSLLIIPIIIFPLFYFGRFLRKLTRQTQDKLGDSAGLASEYIFAATTVQTNSYQLHAVKEYDDIIENSYLKSKTRVLARSIMIFLLIILVFLAISFVVWAGLKDVESGRFSIGELLQFCLYSLVVGVSVGAITETFGEISKFL
;
A
#
# COMPACT_ATOMS: atom_id res chain seq x y z
N HIS A 1 27.01 -14.61 -17.69
CA HIS A 1 26.07 -15.11 -18.71
C HIS A 1 25.85 -14.09 -19.82
N ILE A 2 25.62 -12.82 -19.51
CA ILE A 2 25.36 -11.75 -20.50
C ILE A 2 26.50 -11.64 -21.50
N ILE A 3 27.78 -11.68 -21.09
CA ILE A 3 28.95 -11.58 -21.95
C ILE A 3 29.04 -12.74 -22.99
N ASN A 4 28.42 -13.86 -22.72
CA ASN A 4 28.37 -15.03 -23.59
C ASN A 4 27.20 -15.03 -24.58
N LEU A 5 26.38 -13.95 -24.62
CA LEU A 5 25.29 -13.79 -25.57
C LEU A 5 25.83 -13.41 -26.96
N SER A 6 25.05 -13.67 -28.01
CA SER A 6 25.43 -13.41 -29.38
C SER A 6 25.61 -11.91 -29.66
N PRO A 7 26.51 -11.50 -30.62
CA PRO A 7 26.66 -10.11 -31.01
C PRO A 7 25.34 -9.42 -31.42
N ASN A 8 24.45 -10.16 -32.08
CA ASN A 8 23.12 -9.67 -32.47
C ASN A 8 22.24 -9.22 -31.28
N PHE A 9 22.47 -9.76 -30.09
CA PHE A 9 21.80 -9.29 -28.88
C PHE A 9 22.24 -7.89 -28.48
N PHE A 10 23.54 -7.60 -28.54
CA PHE A 10 24.11 -6.30 -28.20
C PHE A 10 23.82 -5.20 -29.23
N GLU A 11 23.58 -5.59 -30.47
CA GLU A 11 23.15 -4.63 -31.51
C GLU A 11 21.71 -4.16 -31.32
N LYS A 12 20.85 -5.00 -30.70
CA LYS A 12 19.42 -4.72 -30.46
C LYS A 12 19.12 -4.17 -29.07
N THR A 13 20.07 -4.26 -28.15
CA THR A 13 19.85 -3.91 -26.73
C THR A 13 20.82 -2.82 -26.31
N LEU A 14 20.34 -1.70 -25.82
CA LEU A 14 21.18 -0.63 -25.31
C LEU A 14 21.97 -1.11 -24.09
N THR A 15 23.28 -0.91 -24.10
CA THR A 15 24.18 -1.29 -22.99
C THR A 15 23.78 -0.64 -21.67
N GLY A 16 23.23 0.60 -21.74
CA GLY A 16 22.70 1.31 -20.57
C GLY A 16 21.52 0.60 -19.91
N ASP A 17 20.62 0.00 -20.69
CA ASP A 17 19.48 -0.77 -20.16
C ASP A 17 19.94 -2.03 -19.43
N LEU A 18 20.98 -2.71 -19.95
CA LEU A 18 21.55 -3.91 -19.31
C LEU A 18 22.20 -3.55 -17.97
N VAL A 19 23.00 -2.48 -17.93
CA VAL A 19 23.64 -2.01 -16.69
C VAL A 19 22.61 -1.56 -15.68
N SER A 20 21.57 -0.83 -16.13
CA SER A 20 20.46 -0.40 -15.26
C SER A 20 19.71 -1.58 -14.67
N ARG A 21 19.41 -2.62 -15.47
CA ARG A 21 18.76 -3.85 -14.97
C ARG A 21 19.63 -4.58 -13.97
N ILE A 22 20.93 -4.78 -14.25
CA ILE A 22 21.84 -5.45 -13.31
C ILE A 22 21.87 -4.72 -11.97
N ASN A 23 21.97 -3.39 -11.97
CA ASN A 23 21.99 -2.60 -10.74
C ASN A 23 20.64 -2.65 -10.01
N ALA A 24 19.53 -2.50 -10.74
CA ALA A 24 18.19 -2.57 -10.17
C ALA A 24 17.94 -3.95 -9.53
N ASP A 25 18.20 -5.04 -10.26
CA ASP A 25 17.97 -6.40 -9.78
C ASP A 25 18.86 -6.73 -8.57
N THR A 26 20.13 -6.28 -8.58
CA THR A 26 21.05 -6.48 -7.45
C THR A 26 20.56 -5.74 -6.19
N THR A 27 20.13 -4.49 -6.34
CA THR A 27 19.57 -3.69 -5.23
C THR A 27 18.29 -4.32 -4.70
N LEU A 28 17.46 -4.86 -5.57
CA LEU A 28 16.24 -5.57 -5.20
C LEU A 28 16.54 -6.84 -4.39
N VAL A 29 17.45 -7.68 -4.88
CA VAL A 29 17.87 -8.89 -4.16
C VAL A 29 18.43 -8.53 -2.78
N GLN A 30 19.25 -7.49 -2.70
CA GLN A 30 19.81 -7.02 -1.43
C GLN A 30 18.72 -6.53 -0.46
N SER A 31 17.74 -5.78 -0.93
CA SER A 31 16.64 -5.29 -0.08
C SER A 31 15.73 -6.41 0.41
N VAL A 32 15.37 -7.34 -0.49
CA VAL A 32 14.51 -8.49 -0.16
C VAL A 32 15.23 -9.44 0.80
N ALA A 33 16.47 -9.81 0.51
CA ALA A 33 17.23 -10.75 1.34
C ALA A 33 17.64 -10.14 2.69
N GLY A 34 17.98 -8.85 2.72
CA GLY A 34 18.46 -8.18 3.94
C GLY A 34 17.36 -7.77 4.90
N SER A 35 16.46 -6.89 4.46
CA SER A 35 15.47 -6.27 5.34
C SER A 35 14.10 -6.95 5.27
N THR A 36 13.58 -7.19 4.08
CA THR A 36 12.19 -7.64 3.90
C THR A 36 11.98 -9.04 4.48
N LEU A 37 12.91 -9.97 4.25
CA LEU A 37 12.83 -11.33 4.79
C LEU A 37 12.95 -11.34 6.33
N SER A 38 13.87 -10.55 6.89
CA SER A 38 14.02 -10.44 8.35
C SER A 38 12.76 -9.87 9.01
N LEU A 39 12.15 -8.85 8.40
CA LEU A 39 10.89 -8.28 8.86
C LEU A 39 9.74 -9.28 8.76
N ALA A 40 9.66 -10.04 7.67
CA ALA A 40 8.65 -11.08 7.49
C ALA A 40 8.75 -12.15 8.58
N VAL A 41 9.94 -12.69 8.82
CA VAL A 41 10.16 -13.73 9.85
C VAL A 41 9.83 -13.18 11.24
N ARG A 42 10.35 -12.00 11.59
CA ARG A 42 10.06 -11.37 12.90
C ARG A 42 8.57 -11.16 13.12
N ASN A 43 7.87 -10.57 12.16
CA ASN A 43 6.44 -10.28 12.32
C ASN A 43 5.60 -11.56 12.29
N THR A 44 6.02 -12.59 11.57
CA THR A 44 5.37 -13.92 11.61
C THR A 44 5.50 -14.55 13.00
N LEU A 45 6.69 -14.51 13.60
CA LEU A 45 6.89 -15.00 14.97
C LEU A 45 6.08 -14.20 16.00
N LEU A 46 6.05 -12.87 15.89
CA LEU A 46 5.24 -12.02 16.75
C LEU A 46 3.75 -12.25 16.59
N LEU A 47 3.28 -12.51 15.37
CA LEU A 47 1.89 -12.83 15.09
C LEU A 47 1.48 -14.15 15.77
N PHE A 48 2.19 -15.23 15.50
CA PHE A 48 1.88 -16.54 16.08
C PHE A 48 2.06 -16.55 17.60
N GLY A 49 3.17 -16.00 18.10
CA GLY A 49 3.43 -15.86 19.54
C GLY A 49 2.36 -15.01 20.23
N GLY A 50 2.00 -13.88 19.66
CA GLY A 50 0.95 -13.02 20.18
C GLY A 50 -0.43 -13.70 20.20
N ILE A 51 -0.81 -14.43 19.14
CA ILE A 51 -2.05 -15.20 19.12
C ILE A 51 -2.06 -16.26 20.22
N VAL A 52 -0.97 -17.03 20.38
CA VAL A 52 -0.88 -18.05 21.45
C VAL A 52 -1.03 -17.41 22.83
N LEU A 53 -0.36 -16.28 23.09
CA LEU A 53 -0.45 -15.55 24.33
C LEU A 53 -1.86 -14.96 24.58
N MET A 54 -2.54 -14.46 23.53
CA MET A 54 -3.93 -14.03 23.64
C MET A 54 -4.87 -15.16 24.05
N PHE A 55 -4.72 -16.34 23.43
CA PHE A 55 -5.52 -17.52 23.79
C PHE A 55 -5.20 -18.06 25.18
N SER A 56 -3.95 -18.00 25.63
CA SER A 56 -3.58 -18.38 26.99
C SER A 56 -4.17 -17.46 28.05
N THR A 57 -4.37 -16.17 27.69
CA THR A 57 -4.95 -15.17 28.63
C THR A 57 -6.47 -15.29 28.66
N SER A 58 -7.15 -15.31 27.51
CA SER A 58 -8.62 -15.49 27.44
C SER A 58 -9.05 -15.98 26.07
N VAL A 59 -9.54 -17.21 26.01
CA VAL A 59 -10.09 -17.81 24.77
C VAL A 59 -11.26 -16.98 24.23
N LYS A 60 -12.13 -16.44 25.10
CA LYS A 60 -13.30 -15.66 24.73
C LYS A 60 -12.88 -14.35 24.05
N LEU A 61 -12.01 -13.56 24.69
CA LEU A 61 -11.54 -12.27 24.13
C LEU A 61 -10.69 -12.48 22.88
N ALA A 62 -9.85 -13.53 22.85
CA ALA A 62 -9.05 -13.88 21.68
C ALA A 62 -9.94 -14.23 20.47
N SER A 63 -11.00 -15.01 20.68
CA SER A 63 -11.95 -15.36 19.62
C SER A 63 -12.66 -14.11 19.08
N PHE A 64 -13.10 -13.20 19.94
CA PHE A 64 -13.70 -11.92 19.50
C PHE A 64 -12.71 -11.07 18.70
N SER A 65 -11.49 -10.94 19.19
CA SER A 65 -10.44 -10.17 18.49
C SER A 65 -10.13 -10.75 17.11
N LEU A 66 -10.01 -12.08 16.99
CA LEU A 66 -9.80 -12.73 15.69
C LEU A 66 -10.99 -12.57 14.74
N LEU A 67 -12.22 -12.53 15.27
CA LEU A 67 -13.43 -12.35 14.46
C LEU A 67 -13.54 -10.90 13.93
N ILE A 68 -12.98 -9.93 14.63
CA ILE A 68 -12.92 -8.53 14.21
C ILE A 68 -11.97 -8.35 13.01
N ILE A 69 -10.89 -9.12 12.91
CA ILE A 69 -9.90 -8.98 11.83
C ILE A 69 -10.53 -9.10 10.43
N PRO A 70 -11.31 -10.13 10.09
CA PRO A 70 -12.02 -10.20 8.82
C PRO A 70 -12.97 -9.02 8.56
N ILE A 71 -13.62 -8.52 9.61
CA ILE A 71 -14.55 -7.39 9.52
C ILE A 71 -13.81 -6.11 9.09
N ILE A 72 -12.56 -5.94 9.53
CA ILE A 72 -11.70 -4.83 9.12
C ILE A 72 -11.13 -5.05 7.72
N ILE A 73 -10.67 -6.27 7.43
CA ILE A 73 -9.99 -6.59 6.15
C ILE A 73 -10.96 -6.53 4.97
N PHE A 74 -12.21 -6.96 5.14
CA PHE A 74 -13.17 -7.05 4.04
C PHE A 74 -13.48 -5.70 3.38
N PRO A 75 -13.85 -4.63 4.12
CA PRO A 75 -14.02 -3.31 3.55
C PRO A 75 -12.72 -2.77 2.93
N LEU A 76 -11.58 -2.98 3.59
CA LEU A 76 -10.27 -2.53 3.10
C LEU A 76 -9.94 -3.14 1.73
N PHE A 77 -10.22 -4.43 1.54
CA PHE A 77 -9.99 -5.12 0.27
C PHE A 77 -10.92 -4.61 -0.84
N TYR A 78 -12.18 -4.38 -0.52
CA TYR A 78 -13.16 -3.87 -1.48
C TYR A 78 -12.84 -2.43 -1.91
N PHE A 79 -12.62 -1.53 -0.95
CA PHE A 79 -12.24 -0.15 -1.21
C PHE A 79 -10.86 -0.04 -1.86
N GLY A 80 -9.92 -0.89 -1.51
CA GLY A 80 -8.58 -0.94 -2.11
C GLY A 80 -8.62 -1.21 -3.61
N ARG A 81 -9.49 -2.12 -4.07
CA ARG A 81 -9.69 -2.37 -5.50
C ARG A 81 -10.25 -1.14 -6.22
N PHE A 82 -11.24 -0.50 -5.64
CA PHE A 82 -11.82 0.73 -6.19
C PHE A 82 -10.77 1.84 -6.30
N LEU A 83 -9.99 2.04 -5.24
CA LEU A 83 -8.94 3.07 -5.19
C LEU A 83 -7.82 2.80 -6.22
N ARG A 84 -7.42 1.53 -6.41
CA ARG A 84 -6.44 1.17 -7.46
C ARG A 84 -6.93 1.56 -8.86
N LYS A 85 -8.19 1.34 -9.17
CA LYS A 85 -8.80 1.74 -10.45
C LYS A 85 -8.73 3.26 -10.65
N LEU A 86 -9.08 4.04 -9.61
CA LEU A 86 -8.99 5.50 -9.67
C LEU A 86 -7.54 5.98 -9.83
N THR A 87 -6.60 5.36 -9.13
CA THR A 87 -5.17 5.70 -9.21
C THR A 87 -4.65 5.48 -10.62
N ARG A 88 -4.97 4.34 -11.24
CA ARG A 88 -4.57 4.05 -12.63
C ARG A 88 -5.12 5.10 -13.60
N GLN A 89 -6.41 5.42 -13.51
CA GLN A 89 -7.02 6.44 -14.35
C GLN A 89 -6.38 7.83 -14.20
N THR A 90 -5.93 8.17 -12.99
CA THR A 90 -5.21 9.43 -12.74
C THR A 90 -3.81 9.40 -13.36
N GLN A 91 -3.09 8.26 -13.25
CA GLN A 91 -1.75 8.10 -13.86
C GLN A 91 -1.82 8.14 -15.37
N ASP A 92 -2.81 7.50 -15.99
CA ASP A 92 -3.01 7.53 -17.45
C ASP A 92 -3.20 8.99 -17.92
N LYS A 93 -3.99 9.79 -17.20
CA LYS A 93 -4.22 11.21 -17.53
C LYS A 93 -3.00 12.11 -17.33
N LEU A 94 -2.18 11.82 -16.30
CA LEU A 94 -0.90 12.50 -16.13
C LEU A 94 0.09 12.14 -17.25
N GLY A 95 0.08 10.89 -17.71
CA GLY A 95 0.84 10.47 -18.87
C GLY A 95 0.43 11.20 -20.16
N ASP A 96 -0.89 11.31 -20.41
CA ASP A 96 -1.45 12.07 -21.54
C ASP A 96 -0.97 13.54 -21.53
N SER A 97 -1.00 14.19 -20.34
CA SER A 97 -0.56 15.59 -20.21
C SER A 97 0.94 15.77 -20.44
N ALA A 98 1.77 14.84 -19.94
CA ALA A 98 3.21 14.87 -20.16
C ALA A 98 3.56 14.63 -21.64
N GLY A 99 2.82 13.72 -22.29
CA GLY A 99 2.95 13.47 -23.73
C GLY A 99 2.66 14.71 -24.56
N LEU A 100 1.52 15.37 -24.33
CA LEU A 100 1.13 16.60 -25.03
C LEU A 100 2.13 17.75 -24.79
N ALA A 101 2.59 17.93 -23.53
CA ALA A 101 3.60 18.93 -23.22
C ALA A 101 4.89 18.67 -23.99
N SER A 102 5.35 17.43 -24.05
CA SER A 102 6.55 17.05 -24.80
C SER A 102 6.37 17.32 -26.29
N GLU A 103 5.23 16.99 -26.87
CA GLU A 103 4.92 17.23 -28.28
C GLU A 103 5.00 18.73 -28.62
N TYR A 104 4.35 19.59 -27.83
CA TYR A 104 4.39 21.04 -28.06
C TYR A 104 5.77 21.65 -27.84
N ILE A 105 6.54 21.14 -26.87
CA ILE A 105 7.91 21.62 -26.64
C ILE A 105 8.83 21.20 -27.79
N PHE A 106 8.74 19.97 -28.28
CA PHE A 106 9.53 19.52 -29.44
C PHE A 106 9.14 20.26 -30.73
N ALA A 107 7.84 20.60 -30.89
CA ALA A 107 7.35 21.33 -32.04
C ALA A 107 7.30 22.87 -31.81
N ALA A 108 8.03 23.39 -30.82
CA ALA A 108 7.89 24.80 -30.38
C ALA A 108 8.04 25.82 -31.53
N THR A 109 9.00 25.60 -32.45
CA THR A 109 9.19 26.46 -33.61
C THR A 109 7.95 26.46 -34.52
N THR A 110 7.35 25.30 -34.75
CA THR A 110 6.14 25.17 -35.58
C THR A 110 4.94 25.83 -34.91
N VAL A 111 4.79 25.66 -33.60
CA VAL A 111 3.74 26.31 -32.79
C VAL A 111 3.87 27.83 -32.87
N GLN A 112 5.09 28.36 -32.74
CA GLN A 112 5.35 29.79 -32.80
C GLN A 112 5.14 30.38 -34.23
N THR A 113 5.62 29.69 -35.26
CA THR A 113 5.50 30.14 -36.65
C THR A 113 4.03 30.22 -37.09
N ASN A 114 3.18 29.30 -36.59
CA ASN A 114 1.75 29.29 -36.91
C ASN A 114 0.87 30.11 -35.91
N SER A 115 1.48 30.83 -34.99
CA SER A 115 0.74 31.60 -33.95
C SER A 115 -0.25 30.74 -33.14
N TYR A 116 0.10 29.47 -32.90
CA TYR A 116 -0.77 28.47 -32.29
C TYR A 116 -0.63 28.40 -30.76
N GLN A 117 0.17 29.29 -30.13
CA GLN A 117 0.54 29.23 -28.72
C GLN A 117 -0.69 29.24 -27.78
N LEU A 118 -1.64 30.13 -28.03
CA LEU A 118 -2.85 30.26 -27.20
C LEU A 118 -3.71 29.01 -27.25
N HIS A 119 -3.75 28.33 -28.39
CA HIS A 119 -4.52 27.09 -28.54
C HIS A 119 -3.82 25.94 -27.83
N ALA A 120 -2.51 25.81 -27.97
CA ALA A 120 -1.70 24.80 -27.30
C ALA A 120 -1.80 24.92 -25.77
N VAL A 121 -1.77 26.14 -25.23
CA VAL A 121 -1.96 26.39 -23.79
C VAL A 121 -3.35 25.97 -23.34
N LYS A 122 -4.39 26.36 -24.09
CA LYS A 122 -5.76 25.99 -23.74
C LYS A 122 -6.00 24.50 -23.74
N GLU A 123 -5.50 23.80 -24.75
CA GLU A 123 -5.62 22.33 -24.85
C GLU A 123 -4.90 21.64 -23.70
N TYR A 124 -3.71 22.13 -23.31
CA TYR A 124 -2.99 21.64 -22.17
C TYR A 124 -3.76 21.89 -20.85
N ASP A 125 -4.31 23.10 -20.67
CA ASP A 125 -5.12 23.44 -19.50
C ASP A 125 -6.35 22.54 -19.36
N ASP A 126 -7.05 22.24 -20.46
CA ASP A 126 -8.21 21.33 -20.44
C ASP A 126 -7.83 19.92 -19.99
N ILE A 127 -6.67 19.41 -20.40
CA ILE A 127 -6.16 18.09 -19.97
C ILE A 127 -5.76 18.11 -18.50
N ILE A 128 -5.08 19.17 -18.05
CA ILE A 128 -4.66 19.33 -16.64
C ILE A 128 -5.87 19.48 -15.73
N GLU A 129 -6.89 20.26 -16.11
CA GLU A 129 -8.11 20.40 -15.31
C GLU A 129 -8.85 19.06 -15.17
N ASN A 130 -8.97 18.30 -16.24
CA ASN A 130 -9.54 16.94 -16.19
C ASN A 130 -8.71 16.00 -15.31
N SER A 131 -7.39 16.08 -15.34
CA SER A 131 -6.49 15.32 -14.48
C SER A 131 -6.65 15.71 -13.01
N TYR A 132 -6.78 17.03 -12.74
CA TYR A 132 -7.01 17.56 -11.40
C TYR A 132 -8.34 17.07 -10.81
N LEU A 133 -9.44 17.12 -11.55
CA LEU A 133 -10.75 16.66 -11.10
C LEU A 133 -10.75 15.16 -10.75
N LYS A 134 -10.08 14.34 -11.55
CA LYS A 134 -9.90 12.91 -11.25
C LYS A 134 -9.01 12.67 -10.04
N SER A 135 -7.93 13.45 -9.90
CA SER A 135 -7.05 13.40 -8.73
C SER A 135 -7.81 13.79 -7.45
N LYS A 136 -8.63 14.83 -7.50
CA LYS A 136 -9.49 15.27 -6.39
C LYS A 136 -10.44 14.15 -5.94
N THR A 137 -11.10 13.48 -6.88
CA THR A 137 -11.99 12.35 -6.60
C THR A 137 -11.23 11.19 -5.94
N ARG A 138 -10.03 10.88 -6.44
CA ARG A 138 -9.16 9.86 -5.85
C ARG A 138 -8.76 10.19 -4.41
N VAL A 139 -8.35 11.44 -4.17
CA VAL A 139 -7.95 11.88 -2.82
C VAL A 139 -9.13 11.83 -1.87
N LEU A 140 -10.31 12.28 -2.29
CA LEU A 140 -11.53 12.21 -1.47
C LEU A 140 -11.90 10.75 -1.14
N ALA A 141 -11.91 9.87 -2.12
CA ALA A 141 -12.19 8.44 -1.90
C ALA A 141 -11.18 7.81 -0.92
N ARG A 142 -9.88 8.15 -1.05
CA ARG A 142 -8.84 7.69 -0.13
C ARG A 142 -9.06 8.21 1.29
N SER A 143 -9.41 9.50 1.43
CA SER A 143 -9.66 10.12 2.74
C SER A 143 -10.85 9.49 3.45
N ILE A 144 -11.96 9.24 2.73
CA ILE A 144 -13.13 8.54 3.27
C ILE A 144 -12.76 7.11 3.70
N MET A 145 -11.99 6.39 2.89
CA MET A 145 -11.52 5.04 3.23
C MET A 145 -10.70 5.05 4.53
N ILE A 146 -9.74 5.96 4.66
CA ILE A 146 -8.89 6.08 5.85
C ILE A 146 -9.74 6.44 7.07
N PHE A 147 -10.68 7.38 6.94
CA PHE A 147 -11.58 7.79 8.00
C PHE A 147 -12.44 6.61 8.51
N LEU A 148 -13.06 5.86 7.60
CA LEU A 148 -13.84 4.67 7.96
C LEU A 148 -12.99 3.61 8.64
N LEU A 149 -11.74 3.39 8.17
CA LEU A 149 -10.82 2.45 8.76
C LEU A 149 -10.44 2.85 10.20
N ILE A 150 -10.15 4.13 10.43
CA ILE A 150 -9.84 4.65 11.76
C ILE A 150 -11.01 4.42 12.71
N ILE A 151 -12.23 4.79 12.31
CA ILE A 151 -13.44 4.57 13.13
C ILE A 151 -13.62 3.09 13.46
N LEU A 152 -13.46 2.22 12.47
CA LEU A 152 -13.67 0.79 12.62
C LEU A 152 -12.65 0.16 13.59
N VAL A 153 -11.37 0.61 13.52
CA VAL A 153 -10.34 0.21 14.48
C VAL A 153 -10.65 0.70 15.89
N PHE A 154 -11.07 1.96 16.04
CA PHE A 154 -11.46 2.48 17.37
C PHE A 154 -12.66 1.74 17.96
N LEU A 155 -13.67 1.44 17.15
CA LEU A 155 -14.82 0.64 17.58
C LEU A 155 -14.41 -0.77 18.00
N ALA A 156 -13.49 -1.39 17.27
CA ALA A 156 -12.96 -2.71 17.59
C ALA A 156 -12.23 -2.72 18.93
N ILE A 157 -11.35 -1.75 19.16
CA ILE A 157 -10.62 -1.61 20.42
C ILE A 157 -11.60 -1.38 21.58
N SER A 158 -12.55 -0.44 21.41
CA SER A 158 -13.57 -0.13 22.42
C SER A 158 -14.42 -1.35 22.77
N PHE A 159 -14.79 -2.14 21.77
CA PHE A 159 -15.57 -3.37 21.98
C PHE A 159 -14.79 -4.41 22.78
N VAL A 160 -13.51 -4.63 22.46
CA VAL A 160 -12.66 -5.59 23.19
C VAL A 160 -12.46 -5.14 24.64
N VAL A 161 -12.19 -3.86 24.88
CA VAL A 161 -12.05 -3.30 26.23
C VAL A 161 -13.34 -3.42 27.01
N TRP A 162 -14.48 -3.08 26.40
CA TRP A 162 -15.78 -3.20 27.04
C TRP A 162 -16.10 -4.66 27.41
N ALA A 163 -15.86 -5.61 26.52
CA ALA A 163 -16.07 -7.03 26.79
C ALA A 163 -15.14 -7.54 27.90
N GLY A 164 -13.87 -7.07 27.90
CA GLY A 164 -12.90 -7.41 28.94
C GLY A 164 -13.29 -6.84 30.32
N LEU A 165 -13.75 -5.59 30.37
CA LEU A 165 -14.21 -4.97 31.62
C LEU A 165 -15.40 -5.73 32.24
N LYS A 166 -16.34 -6.22 31.43
CA LYS A 166 -17.43 -7.09 31.91
C LYS A 166 -16.92 -8.40 32.54
N ASP A 167 -15.87 -8.97 31.99
CA ASP A 167 -15.24 -10.16 32.55
C ASP A 167 -14.47 -9.84 33.84
N VAL A 168 -13.89 -8.64 33.97
CA VAL A 168 -13.31 -8.14 35.23
C VAL A 168 -14.37 -7.93 36.31
N GLU A 169 -15.50 -7.28 36.00
CA GLU A 169 -16.60 -7.08 36.92
C GLU A 169 -17.19 -8.41 37.46
N SER A 170 -17.19 -9.43 36.61
CA SER A 170 -17.64 -10.78 37.02
C SER A 170 -16.60 -11.57 37.83
N GLY A 171 -15.44 -10.99 38.14
CA GLY A 171 -14.34 -11.61 38.90
C GLY A 171 -13.61 -12.72 38.18
N ARG A 172 -13.84 -12.91 36.86
CA ARG A 172 -13.21 -13.92 36.04
C ARG A 172 -11.85 -13.48 35.47
N PHE A 173 -11.55 -12.20 35.55
CA PHE A 173 -10.41 -11.58 34.91
C PHE A 173 -9.88 -10.44 35.75
N SER A 174 -8.56 -10.31 35.87
CA SER A 174 -7.97 -9.18 36.60
C SER A 174 -7.75 -8.00 35.62
N ILE A 175 -7.66 -6.79 36.18
CA ILE A 175 -7.33 -5.59 35.39
C ILE A 175 -5.94 -5.76 34.71
N GLY A 176 -5.00 -6.42 35.41
CA GLY A 176 -3.66 -6.71 34.88
C GLY A 176 -3.70 -7.63 33.66
N GLU A 177 -4.51 -8.69 33.70
CA GLU A 177 -4.71 -9.59 32.57
C GLU A 177 -5.40 -8.90 31.39
N LEU A 178 -6.33 -7.98 31.62
CA LEU A 178 -6.94 -7.18 30.58
C LEU A 178 -5.91 -6.26 29.88
N LEU A 179 -5.07 -5.57 30.63
CA LEU A 179 -4.00 -4.77 30.07
C LEU A 179 -3.00 -5.60 29.25
N GLN A 180 -2.63 -6.76 29.79
CA GLN A 180 -1.76 -7.71 29.11
C GLN A 180 -2.38 -8.20 27.79
N PHE A 181 -3.68 -8.52 27.80
CA PHE A 181 -4.42 -8.89 26.59
C PHE A 181 -4.43 -7.76 25.54
N CYS A 182 -4.66 -6.51 25.96
CA CYS A 182 -4.63 -5.35 25.09
C CYS A 182 -3.24 -5.16 24.43
N LEU A 183 -2.16 -5.35 25.19
CA LEU A 183 -0.79 -5.30 24.65
C LEU A 183 -0.55 -6.39 23.61
N TYR A 184 -0.97 -7.62 23.87
CA TYR A 184 -0.85 -8.71 22.90
C TYR A 184 -1.67 -8.44 21.63
N SER A 185 -2.90 -7.93 21.78
CA SER A 185 -3.75 -7.55 20.65
C SER A 185 -3.09 -6.46 19.79
N LEU A 186 -2.41 -5.49 20.40
CA LEU A 186 -1.67 -4.45 19.71
C LEU A 186 -0.52 -5.06 18.88
N VAL A 187 0.28 -5.94 19.50
CA VAL A 187 1.39 -6.62 18.82
C VAL A 187 0.90 -7.44 17.63
N VAL A 188 -0.18 -8.21 17.81
CA VAL A 188 -0.82 -8.97 16.72
C VAL A 188 -1.30 -8.05 15.61
N GLY A 189 -2.00 -6.96 15.94
CA GLY A 189 -2.50 -5.99 14.95
C GLY A 189 -1.39 -5.35 14.13
N VAL A 190 -0.32 -4.90 14.78
CA VAL A 190 0.87 -4.33 14.11
C VAL A 190 1.55 -5.38 13.21
N SER A 191 1.67 -6.62 13.69
CA SER A 191 2.30 -7.71 12.92
C SER A 191 1.52 -8.06 11.65
N VAL A 192 0.19 -8.09 11.71
CA VAL A 192 -0.67 -8.29 10.52
C VAL A 192 -0.46 -7.18 9.49
N GLY A 193 -0.40 -5.92 9.94
CA GLY A 193 -0.13 -4.77 9.08
C GLY A 193 1.22 -4.89 8.38
N ALA A 194 2.28 -5.16 9.16
CA ALA A 194 3.65 -5.31 8.65
C ALA A 194 3.81 -6.49 7.67
N ILE A 195 3.17 -7.64 7.93
CA ILE A 195 3.18 -8.78 7.00
C ILE A 195 2.48 -8.40 5.69
N THR A 196 1.36 -7.69 5.75
CA THR A 196 0.63 -7.25 4.56
C THR A 196 1.46 -6.28 3.71
N GLU A 197 2.18 -5.35 4.34
CA GLU A 197 3.10 -4.43 3.66
C GLU A 197 4.26 -5.18 3.00
N THR A 198 4.91 -6.07 3.74
CA THR A 198 5.99 -6.93 3.24
C THR A 198 5.56 -7.76 2.03
N PHE A 199 4.35 -8.35 2.09
CA PHE A 199 3.80 -9.11 0.97
C PHE A 199 3.51 -8.22 -0.25
N GLY A 200 3.06 -6.99 -0.01
CA GLY A 200 2.87 -5.97 -1.04
C GLY A 200 4.18 -5.54 -1.71
N GLU A 201 5.27 -5.47 -0.96
CA GLU A 201 6.60 -5.22 -1.51
C GLU A 201 7.08 -6.38 -2.38
N ILE A 202 7.06 -7.60 -1.86
CA ILE A 202 7.48 -8.79 -2.61
C ILE A 202 6.68 -8.96 -3.90
N SER A 203 5.37 -8.71 -3.88
CA SER A 203 4.51 -8.84 -5.06
C SER A 203 4.72 -7.80 -6.16
N LYS A 204 5.50 -6.74 -5.90
CA LYS A 204 5.92 -5.79 -6.94
C LYS A 204 7.12 -6.29 -7.75
N PHE A 205 7.78 -7.32 -7.25
CA PHE A 205 9.00 -7.89 -7.85
C PHE A 205 8.74 -9.21 -8.59
N LEU A 206 7.55 -9.76 -8.46
CA LEU A 206 7.06 -10.92 -9.22
C LEU A 206 6.21 -10.46 -10.41
#